data_56cc85a8d5b8098ec240ac434871d5fa
#
_entry.id   56cc85a8d5b8098ec240ac434871d5fa
#
_cell.length_a   1.000
_cell.length_b   1.000
_cell.length_c   1.000
_cell.angle_alpha   90.00
_cell.angle_beta   90.00
_cell.angle_gamma   90.00
#
_symmetry.space_group_name_H-M   'P 1'
#
loop_
_entity.id
_entity.type
_entity.pdbx_description
1 polymer ?
#
loop_
_entity_poly.entity_id
_entity_poly.type
_entity_poly.pdbx_seq_one_letter_code
_entity_poly.pdbx_strand_id
1 'polypeptide(L)'
;MLADYNHPLRLTADASRVVVRPFHLAWQQNGSEPGRAQRLVQAVLDMDMVETRRQLDLVLIDFEARHWQTRRVFATRFDQIEALLGLRLPDIGDDKRQLIGAYFCHEYSYAAAALMNPSVVPHPDQSGLSPSTLRILMSLRAVGEGHISSVAFREGLITSDCELILAPEPPFATAADAPDADGIYDLDGPTTVYRHKDSTLSGMVIFPITPAQRNGLEDLRLTHFHHDDGSKEYIGTYTAYSGREIQSELMRTKDFRKIDLIPMRGSAARNKGMALFPRKVGGRYMMIGRQDGQNLFLLDSDEVDHWDDGELLLQPVYPWEFIQIGNCGPPIELDEGWLLLTHGVGAMRKYSIGAVLLDKDDPSKLLGRTREPILAASHHDREGYVPNVVYTCGALKHEDQLFLPYGVADSSVAFAFVPIGELLSQIV
;
A
#
# COMPACT_ATOMS: atom_id res chain seq x y z
N MET A 1 6.76 19.54 20.85
CA MET A 1 5.95 19.12 19.69
C MET A 1 6.71 19.49 18.42
N LEU A 2 6.78 18.61 17.44
CA LEU A 2 7.59 18.80 16.22
C LEU A 2 6.95 19.71 15.16
N ALA A 3 6.08 20.64 15.55
CA ALA A 3 5.41 21.55 14.61
C ALA A 3 6.40 22.42 13.78
N ASP A 4 7.59 22.63 14.29
CA ASP A 4 8.62 23.45 13.63
C ASP A 4 9.39 22.71 12.53
N TYR A 5 9.18 21.39 12.41
CA TYR A 5 9.87 20.50 11.44
C TYR A 5 9.00 20.09 10.26
N ASN A 6 7.79 20.64 10.15
CA ASN A 6 6.86 20.31 9.08
C ASN A 6 7.31 20.89 7.73
N HIS A 7 7.34 20.03 6.73
CA HIS A 7 7.56 20.44 5.35
C HIS A 7 6.27 20.99 4.73
N PRO A 8 6.29 22.03 3.90
CA PRO A 8 5.08 22.68 3.38
C PRO A 8 4.30 21.82 2.35
N LEU A 9 4.95 20.83 1.76
CA LEU A 9 4.35 20.00 0.73
C LEU A 9 3.29 19.07 1.33
N ARG A 10 2.20 18.84 0.60
CA ARG A 10 1.18 17.83 0.92
C ARG A 10 0.83 17.00 -0.31
N LEU A 11 0.54 15.71 -0.11
CA LEU A 11 -0.11 14.87 -1.09
C LEU A 11 -1.58 14.69 -0.69
N THR A 12 -2.46 14.88 -1.65
CA THR A 12 -3.92 14.79 -1.44
C THR A 12 -4.52 13.77 -2.38
N ALA A 13 -5.73 13.35 -2.07
CA ALA A 13 -6.57 12.59 -3.00
C ALA A 13 -6.71 13.33 -4.34
N ASP A 14 -6.72 12.55 -5.42
CA ASP A 14 -6.90 13.06 -6.78
C ASP A 14 -7.84 12.14 -7.57
N ALA A 15 -9.06 12.58 -7.76
CA ALA A 15 -10.09 11.83 -8.48
C ALA A 15 -9.79 11.68 -9.99
N SER A 16 -8.88 12.48 -10.55
CA SER A 16 -8.46 12.36 -11.94
C SER A 16 -7.53 11.16 -12.19
N ARG A 17 -6.96 10.59 -11.13
CA ARG A 17 -6.09 9.42 -11.20
C ARG A 17 -6.92 8.15 -11.38
N VAL A 18 -7.02 7.70 -12.63
CA VAL A 18 -7.84 6.57 -13.04
C VAL A 18 -7.03 5.45 -13.66
N VAL A 19 -7.52 4.22 -13.53
CA VAL A 19 -7.01 3.04 -14.22
C VAL A 19 -8.18 2.29 -14.86
N VAL A 20 -7.91 1.57 -15.95
CA VAL A 20 -8.91 0.66 -16.52
C VAL A 20 -8.97 -0.62 -15.67
N ARG A 21 -10.16 -0.94 -15.18
CA ARG A 21 -10.43 -2.14 -14.39
C ARG A 21 -11.47 -3.02 -15.07
N PRO A 22 -11.44 -4.35 -14.79
CA PRO A 22 -12.52 -5.24 -15.21
C PRO A 22 -13.87 -4.79 -14.66
N PHE A 23 -14.88 -4.73 -15.53
CA PHE A 23 -16.27 -4.52 -15.15
C PHE A 23 -17.02 -5.85 -15.22
N HIS A 24 -17.59 -6.28 -14.10
CA HIS A 24 -18.26 -7.56 -13.97
C HIS A 24 -19.77 -7.39 -14.13
N LEU A 25 -20.32 -7.96 -15.18
CA LEU A 25 -21.76 -8.15 -15.34
C LEU A 25 -22.18 -9.47 -14.73
N ALA A 26 -23.34 -9.51 -14.08
CA ALA A 26 -23.91 -10.76 -13.61
C ALA A 26 -24.15 -11.70 -14.80
N TRP A 27 -23.47 -12.85 -14.77
CA TRP A 27 -23.61 -13.89 -15.81
C TRP A 27 -24.49 -15.07 -15.37
N GLN A 28 -25.12 -14.99 -14.19
CA GLN A 28 -26.04 -16.02 -13.74
C GLN A 28 -27.18 -16.18 -14.75
N GLN A 29 -27.33 -17.40 -15.27
CA GLN A 29 -28.47 -17.77 -16.09
C GLN A 29 -29.68 -17.93 -15.18
N ASN A 30 -30.78 -17.25 -15.49
CA ASN A 30 -32.08 -17.55 -14.90
C ASN A 30 -32.79 -18.58 -15.79
N GLY A 31 -32.59 -19.85 -15.46
CA GLY A 31 -33.18 -20.96 -16.26
C GLY A 31 -32.45 -21.17 -17.60
N SER A 32 -33.19 -21.30 -18.70
CA SER A 32 -32.67 -21.53 -20.05
C SER A 32 -32.27 -20.26 -20.81
N GLU A 33 -32.48 -19.07 -20.24
CA GLU A 33 -32.20 -17.83 -20.93
C GLU A 33 -30.70 -17.41 -20.77
N PRO A 34 -30.10 -16.84 -21.84
CA PRO A 34 -28.72 -16.35 -21.77
C PRO A 34 -28.56 -15.29 -20.69
N GLY A 35 -27.47 -15.34 -19.95
CA GLY A 35 -27.12 -14.33 -18.95
C GLY A 35 -26.91 -12.94 -19.57
N ARG A 36 -26.91 -11.88 -18.74
CA ARG A 36 -26.74 -10.50 -19.20
C ARG A 36 -25.44 -10.31 -19.99
N ALA A 37 -24.34 -10.93 -19.53
CA ALA A 37 -23.04 -10.86 -20.21
C ALA A 37 -23.11 -11.49 -21.62
N GLN A 38 -23.73 -12.67 -21.75
CA GLN A 38 -23.89 -13.35 -23.04
C GLN A 38 -24.75 -12.55 -24.02
N ARG A 39 -25.86 -11.92 -23.55
CA ARG A 39 -26.69 -11.06 -24.40
C ARG A 39 -25.93 -9.83 -24.88
N LEU A 40 -25.05 -9.25 -24.05
CA LEU A 40 -24.20 -8.12 -24.45
C LEU A 40 -23.21 -8.54 -25.55
N VAL A 41 -22.52 -9.66 -25.37
CA VAL A 41 -21.62 -10.19 -26.40
C VAL A 41 -22.37 -10.41 -27.70
N GLN A 42 -23.54 -11.06 -27.65
CA GLN A 42 -24.36 -11.30 -28.86
C GLN A 42 -24.78 -10.00 -29.54
N ALA A 43 -25.16 -8.97 -28.78
CA ALA A 43 -25.54 -7.67 -29.36
C ALA A 43 -24.40 -7.03 -30.15
N VAL A 44 -23.14 -7.17 -29.69
CA VAL A 44 -21.98 -6.68 -30.45
C VAL A 44 -21.68 -7.57 -31.65
N LEU A 45 -21.86 -8.88 -31.55
CA LEU A 45 -21.68 -9.80 -32.66
C LEU A 45 -22.67 -9.52 -33.82
N ASP A 46 -23.89 -9.11 -33.49
CA ASP A 46 -24.94 -8.80 -34.46
C ASP A 46 -24.75 -7.45 -35.16
N MET A 47 -23.84 -6.59 -34.67
CA MET A 47 -23.50 -5.33 -35.33
C MET A 47 -22.78 -5.61 -36.67
N ASP A 48 -23.07 -4.79 -37.70
CA ASP A 48 -22.28 -4.79 -38.91
C ASP A 48 -20.89 -4.13 -38.67
N MET A 49 -19.97 -4.31 -39.58
CA MET A 49 -18.58 -3.82 -39.41
C MET A 49 -18.49 -2.31 -39.37
N VAL A 50 -19.37 -1.58 -40.07
CA VAL A 50 -19.36 -0.11 -40.11
C VAL A 50 -19.78 0.44 -38.72
N GLU A 51 -20.86 -0.10 -38.17
CA GLU A 51 -21.34 0.29 -36.85
C GLU A 51 -20.38 -0.14 -35.76
N THR A 52 -19.81 -1.34 -35.81
CA THR A 52 -18.78 -1.80 -34.89
C THR A 52 -17.60 -0.83 -34.82
N ARG A 53 -17.06 -0.45 -35.99
CA ARG A 53 -15.95 0.49 -36.11
C ARG A 53 -16.31 1.86 -35.54
N ARG A 54 -17.48 2.37 -35.93
CA ARG A 54 -17.97 3.66 -35.40
C ARG A 54 -18.08 3.68 -33.89
N GLN A 55 -18.60 2.62 -33.26
CA GLN A 55 -18.73 2.53 -31.81
C GLN A 55 -17.37 2.42 -31.14
N LEU A 56 -16.46 1.61 -31.68
CA LEU A 56 -15.10 1.50 -31.14
C LEU A 56 -14.34 2.83 -31.21
N ASP A 57 -14.44 3.53 -32.35
CA ASP A 57 -13.78 4.84 -32.54
C ASP A 57 -14.29 5.87 -31.52
N LEU A 58 -15.58 5.90 -31.21
CA LEU A 58 -16.15 6.76 -30.15
C LEU A 58 -15.53 6.46 -28.79
N VAL A 59 -15.45 5.18 -28.41
CA VAL A 59 -14.82 4.76 -27.14
C VAL A 59 -13.34 5.16 -27.10
N LEU A 60 -12.62 4.97 -28.20
CA LEU A 60 -11.18 5.32 -28.25
C LEU A 60 -10.94 6.82 -28.18
N ILE A 61 -11.79 7.65 -28.83
CA ILE A 61 -11.72 9.11 -28.71
C ILE A 61 -11.83 9.55 -27.26
N ASP A 62 -12.73 8.95 -26.48
CA ASP A 62 -12.97 9.33 -25.10
C ASP A 62 -11.89 8.84 -24.14
N PHE A 63 -11.30 7.66 -24.37
CA PHE A 63 -10.49 6.97 -23.37
C PHE A 63 -9.02 6.72 -23.74
N GLU A 64 -8.64 6.67 -25.04
CA GLU A 64 -7.27 6.28 -25.45
C GLU A 64 -6.21 7.26 -24.95
N ALA A 65 -6.53 8.57 -24.87
CA ALA A 65 -5.62 9.60 -24.37
C ALA A 65 -5.49 9.62 -22.84
N ARG A 66 -6.38 8.94 -22.11
CA ARG A 66 -6.41 8.90 -20.64
C ARG A 66 -5.75 7.67 -20.05
N HIS A 67 -5.58 6.63 -20.86
CA HIS A 67 -5.06 5.33 -20.40
C HIS A 67 -3.97 4.84 -21.32
N TRP A 68 -3.08 4.10 -20.71
CA TRP A 68 -2.00 3.49 -21.42
C TRP A 68 -2.39 2.15 -22.02
N GLN A 69 -2.03 1.91 -23.28
CA GLN A 69 -2.33 0.68 -24.01
C GLN A 69 -3.81 0.27 -24.04
N THR A 70 -4.72 1.20 -24.14
CA THR A 70 -6.17 1.00 -24.10
C THR A 70 -6.63 -0.16 -24.98
N ARG A 71 -6.18 -0.21 -26.24
CA ARG A 71 -6.53 -1.28 -27.20
C ARG A 71 -6.08 -2.67 -26.74
N ARG A 72 -4.88 -2.76 -26.15
CA ARG A 72 -4.38 -4.00 -25.59
C ARG A 72 -5.19 -4.45 -24.38
N VAL A 73 -5.55 -3.53 -23.51
CA VAL A 73 -6.40 -3.82 -22.34
C VAL A 73 -7.74 -4.37 -22.80
N PHE A 74 -8.37 -3.77 -23.81
CA PHE A 74 -9.63 -4.26 -24.38
C PHE A 74 -9.49 -5.66 -24.99
N ALA A 75 -8.43 -5.91 -25.78
CA ALA A 75 -8.19 -7.23 -26.36
C ALA A 75 -7.97 -8.30 -25.29
N THR A 76 -7.12 -8.03 -24.28
CA THR A 76 -6.89 -8.93 -23.16
C THR A 76 -8.19 -9.22 -22.39
N ARG A 77 -9.02 -8.18 -22.20
CA ARG A 77 -10.30 -8.33 -21.50
C ARG A 77 -11.27 -9.20 -22.30
N PHE A 78 -11.29 -9.08 -23.62
CA PHE A 78 -12.07 -9.97 -24.48
C PHE A 78 -11.67 -11.42 -24.29
N ASP A 79 -10.37 -11.75 -24.32
CA ASP A 79 -9.88 -13.12 -24.16
C ASP A 79 -10.31 -13.72 -22.81
N GLN A 80 -10.26 -12.92 -21.73
CA GLN A 80 -10.77 -13.33 -20.41
C GLN A 80 -12.29 -13.60 -20.42
N ILE A 81 -13.08 -12.76 -21.08
CA ILE A 81 -14.53 -12.90 -21.15
C ILE A 81 -14.91 -14.11 -22.01
N GLU A 82 -14.22 -14.35 -23.14
CA GLU A 82 -14.41 -15.52 -23.97
C GLU A 82 -14.20 -16.81 -23.16
N ALA A 83 -13.08 -16.88 -22.43
CA ALA A 83 -12.77 -18.02 -21.57
C ALA A 83 -13.81 -18.21 -20.46
N LEU A 84 -14.16 -17.12 -19.75
CA LEU A 84 -15.07 -17.13 -18.61
C LEU A 84 -16.50 -17.57 -18.99
N LEU A 85 -17.00 -17.13 -20.16
CA LEU A 85 -18.32 -17.50 -20.66
C LEU A 85 -18.33 -18.83 -21.41
N GLY A 86 -17.16 -19.47 -21.55
CA GLY A 86 -17.02 -20.73 -22.32
C GLY A 86 -17.39 -20.56 -23.79
N LEU A 87 -17.25 -19.37 -24.33
CA LEU A 87 -17.56 -19.08 -25.72
C LEU A 87 -16.41 -19.56 -26.61
N ARG A 88 -16.76 -20.06 -27.79
CA ARG A 88 -15.82 -20.35 -28.88
C ARG A 88 -16.22 -19.50 -30.05
N LEU A 89 -15.76 -18.26 -30.03
CA LEU A 89 -16.09 -17.35 -31.12
C LEU A 89 -15.12 -17.60 -32.27
N PRO A 90 -15.63 -17.73 -33.51
CA PRO A 90 -14.79 -17.76 -34.70
C PRO A 90 -14.05 -16.43 -34.82
N ASP A 91 -13.15 -16.29 -35.79
CA ASP A 91 -12.48 -15.02 -36.06
C ASP A 91 -13.55 -13.95 -36.41
N ILE A 92 -13.85 -13.14 -35.37
CA ILE A 92 -14.85 -12.05 -35.45
C ILE A 92 -14.24 -10.72 -35.87
N GLY A 93 -12.93 -10.69 -36.09
CA GLY A 93 -12.17 -9.49 -36.39
C GLY A 93 -11.81 -8.67 -35.15
N ASP A 94 -10.71 -7.90 -35.24
CA ASP A 94 -10.11 -7.20 -34.12
C ASP A 94 -11.01 -6.09 -33.55
N ASP A 95 -11.74 -5.36 -34.39
CA ASP A 95 -12.63 -4.28 -33.94
C ASP A 95 -13.76 -4.80 -33.02
N LYS A 96 -14.36 -5.96 -33.34
CA LYS A 96 -15.39 -6.58 -32.49
C LYS A 96 -14.79 -7.10 -31.17
N ARG A 97 -13.60 -7.71 -31.21
CA ARG A 97 -12.90 -8.17 -30.01
C ARG A 97 -12.65 -6.99 -29.06
N GLN A 98 -12.10 -5.90 -29.56
CA GLN A 98 -11.83 -4.72 -28.75
C GLN A 98 -13.11 -4.08 -28.22
N LEU A 99 -14.17 -3.96 -29.04
CA LEU A 99 -15.42 -3.38 -28.60
C LEU A 99 -16.10 -4.23 -27.50
N ILE A 100 -16.12 -5.56 -27.66
CA ILE A 100 -16.61 -6.47 -26.59
C ILE A 100 -15.78 -6.25 -25.31
N GLY A 101 -14.44 -6.27 -25.42
CA GLY A 101 -13.55 -6.03 -24.27
C GLY A 101 -13.83 -4.70 -23.57
N ALA A 102 -14.06 -3.65 -24.34
CA ALA A 102 -14.38 -2.31 -23.79
C ALA A 102 -15.66 -2.33 -22.94
N TYR A 103 -16.71 -3.03 -23.36
CA TYR A 103 -17.95 -3.17 -22.58
C TYR A 103 -17.79 -3.87 -21.24
N PHE A 104 -16.70 -4.63 -21.06
CA PHE A 104 -16.36 -5.29 -19.79
C PHE A 104 -15.20 -4.62 -19.06
N CYS A 105 -14.94 -3.36 -19.37
CA CYS A 105 -14.03 -2.48 -18.70
C CYS A 105 -14.76 -1.27 -18.13
N HIS A 106 -14.16 -0.62 -17.12
CA HIS A 106 -14.57 0.69 -16.63
C HIS A 106 -13.35 1.48 -16.14
N GLU A 107 -13.45 2.79 -16.11
CA GLU A 107 -12.50 3.63 -15.38
C GLU A 107 -12.77 3.49 -13.89
N TYR A 108 -11.70 3.34 -13.12
CA TYR A 108 -11.74 3.28 -11.67
C TYR A 108 -10.79 4.33 -11.09
N SER A 109 -11.32 5.27 -10.32
CA SER A 109 -10.53 6.27 -9.62
C SER A 109 -10.01 5.69 -8.29
N TYR A 110 -8.73 5.30 -8.28
CA TYR A 110 -8.12 4.59 -7.16
C TYR A 110 -7.75 5.46 -5.96
N ALA A 111 -7.67 6.78 -6.14
CA ALA A 111 -7.31 7.75 -5.12
C ALA A 111 -8.37 8.85 -4.95
N ALA A 112 -9.64 8.55 -5.25
CA ALA A 112 -10.72 9.54 -5.25
C ALA A 112 -11.10 10.03 -3.86
N ALA A 113 -11.05 9.16 -2.84
CA ALA A 113 -11.53 9.49 -1.49
C ALA A 113 -10.40 9.92 -0.56
N ALA A 114 -9.25 9.26 -0.60
CA ALA A 114 -8.14 9.55 0.31
C ALA A 114 -6.81 9.03 -0.21
N LEU A 115 -5.72 9.65 0.27
CA LEU A 115 -4.36 9.18 0.14
C LEU A 115 -3.71 9.31 1.52
N MET A 116 -3.33 8.19 2.16
CA MET A 116 -2.94 8.18 3.57
C MET A 116 -1.93 7.10 3.91
N ASN A 117 -1.56 7.02 5.19
CA ASN A 117 -0.77 5.95 5.82
C ASN A 117 0.51 5.60 5.04
N PRO A 118 1.39 6.58 4.83
CA PRO A 118 2.62 6.39 4.08
C PRO A 118 3.61 5.48 4.82
N SER A 119 4.38 4.71 4.04
CA SER A 119 5.64 4.10 4.49
C SER A 119 6.75 4.48 3.51
N VAL A 120 7.98 4.59 3.96
CA VAL A 120 9.10 5.04 3.11
C VAL A 120 10.30 4.13 3.26
N VAL A 121 10.94 3.84 2.12
CA VAL A 121 12.21 3.07 2.04
C VAL A 121 13.15 3.73 1.03
N PRO A 122 14.47 3.45 1.08
CA PRO A 122 15.37 3.81 0.00
C PRO A 122 14.88 3.20 -1.32
N HIS A 123 14.93 3.96 -2.39
CA HIS A 123 14.59 3.48 -3.73
C HIS A 123 15.62 2.44 -4.21
N PRO A 124 15.24 1.40 -4.98
CA PRO A 124 16.17 0.38 -5.46
C PRO A 124 17.29 0.91 -6.35
N ASP A 125 17.07 2.01 -7.04
CA ASP A 125 18.08 2.68 -7.85
C ASP A 125 18.56 3.98 -7.17
N GLN A 126 19.80 3.97 -6.69
CA GLN A 126 20.49 5.11 -6.09
C GLN A 126 21.54 5.72 -7.01
N SER A 127 21.55 5.35 -8.29
CA SER A 127 22.54 5.84 -9.25
C SER A 127 22.37 7.33 -9.57
N GLY A 128 23.47 8.00 -9.86
CA GLY A 128 23.46 9.39 -10.33
C GLY A 128 23.12 10.45 -9.28
N LEU A 129 23.15 10.10 -7.98
CA LEU A 129 22.86 11.03 -6.89
C LEU A 129 24.12 11.69 -6.34
N SER A 130 23.98 12.88 -5.78
CA SER A 130 25.01 13.50 -4.95
C SER A 130 25.14 12.76 -3.61
N PRO A 131 26.30 12.85 -2.92
CA PRO A 131 26.54 12.09 -1.66
C PRO A 131 25.51 12.38 -0.56
N SER A 132 24.96 13.59 -0.49
CA SER A 132 23.98 14.03 0.52
C SER A 132 22.52 13.85 0.11
N THR A 133 22.28 13.14 -0.99
CA THR A 133 20.92 12.94 -1.53
C THR A 133 20.56 11.47 -1.49
N LEU A 134 19.34 11.15 -1.08
CA LEU A 134 18.78 9.81 -1.07
C LEU A 134 17.52 9.78 -1.93
N ARG A 135 17.47 8.87 -2.90
CA ARG A 135 16.22 8.59 -3.62
C ARG A 135 15.36 7.68 -2.76
N ILE A 136 14.11 8.07 -2.60
CA ILE A 136 13.14 7.36 -1.77
C ILE A 136 11.98 6.81 -2.59
N LEU A 137 11.38 5.75 -2.07
CA LEU A 137 10.12 5.21 -2.53
C LEU A 137 9.15 5.19 -1.36
N MET A 138 8.02 5.86 -1.50
CA MET A 138 6.93 5.82 -0.54
C MET A 138 5.83 4.90 -1.05
N SER A 139 5.30 4.02 -0.21
CA SER A 139 4.01 3.37 -0.41
C SER A 139 2.92 4.18 0.28
N LEU A 140 1.75 4.21 -0.30
CA LEU A 140 0.60 5.00 0.13
C LEU A 140 -0.65 4.12 0.07
N ARG A 141 -1.50 4.21 1.07
CA ARG A 141 -2.84 3.67 1.00
C ARG A 141 -3.71 4.63 0.22
N ALA A 142 -4.12 4.23 -0.96
CA ALA A 142 -5.04 4.98 -1.80
C ALA A 142 -6.45 4.40 -1.66
N VAL A 143 -7.43 5.24 -1.37
CA VAL A 143 -8.84 4.85 -1.22
C VAL A 143 -9.63 5.38 -2.39
N GLY A 144 -10.18 4.46 -3.17
CA GLY A 144 -10.93 4.78 -4.38
C GLY A 144 -12.42 4.63 -4.24
N GLU A 145 -13.08 4.51 -5.37
CA GLU A 145 -14.50 4.24 -5.50
C GLU A 145 -14.90 3.00 -4.67
N GLY A 146 -16.04 3.05 -3.99
CA GLY A 146 -16.52 1.97 -3.12
C GLY A 146 -15.70 1.77 -1.85
N HIS A 147 -14.82 2.72 -1.49
CA HIS A 147 -13.94 2.66 -0.32
C HIS A 147 -12.96 1.47 -0.33
N ILE A 148 -12.60 0.99 -1.52
CA ILE A 148 -11.60 -0.06 -1.68
C ILE A 148 -10.21 0.55 -1.55
N SER A 149 -9.38 -0.03 -0.66
CA SER A 149 -7.99 0.38 -0.49
C SER A 149 -7.07 -0.37 -1.46
N SER A 150 -6.14 0.37 -2.07
CA SER A 150 -5.06 -0.14 -2.91
C SER A 150 -3.73 0.44 -2.46
N VAL A 151 -2.62 -0.18 -2.88
CA VAL A 151 -1.27 0.34 -2.63
C VAL A 151 -0.81 1.11 -3.87
N ALA A 152 -0.57 2.41 -3.68
CA ALA A 152 0.06 3.28 -4.66
C ALA A 152 1.48 3.63 -4.21
N PHE A 153 2.31 4.11 -5.13
CA PHE A 153 3.70 4.47 -4.85
C PHE A 153 4.01 5.90 -5.29
N ARG A 154 4.98 6.52 -4.61
CA ARG A 154 5.55 7.84 -4.98
C ARG A 154 7.05 7.81 -4.82
N GLU A 155 7.74 8.21 -5.88
CA GLU A 155 9.18 8.39 -5.90
C GLU A 155 9.55 9.84 -5.54
N GLY A 156 10.69 10.02 -4.90
CA GLY A 156 11.20 11.35 -4.56
C GLY A 156 12.67 11.33 -4.20
N LEU A 157 13.19 12.49 -3.90
CA LEU A 157 14.54 12.71 -3.36
C LEU A 157 14.42 13.45 -2.04
N ILE A 158 15.24 13.06 -1.08
CA ILE A 158 15.47 13.84 0.14
C ILE A 158 16.95 14.24 0.22
N THR A 159 17.21 15.42 0.76
CA THR A 159 18.56 15.96 0.90
C THR A 159 18.92 16.16 2.37
N SER A 160 20.22 16.33 2.66
CA SER A 160 20.71 16.70 3.99
C SER A 160 20.16 18.04 4.50
N ASP A 161 19.77 18.93 3.58
CA ASP A 161 19.20 20.24 3.92
C ASP A 161 17.68 20.16 4.18
N CYS A 162 17.14 18.95 4.43
CA CYS A 162 15.74 18.69 4.72
C CYS A 162 14.77 19.07 3.59
N GLU A 163 15.22 19.03 2.33
CA GLU A 163 14.36 19.24 1.18
C GLU A 163 13.75 17.91 0.72
N LEU A 164 12.49 17.97 0.34
CA LEU A 164 11.76 16.88 -0.34
C LEU A 164 11.38 17.30 -1.75
N ILE A 165 11.87 16.58 -2.73
CA ILE A 165 11.55 16.78 -4.14
C ILE A 165 10.83 15.52 -4.64
N LEU A 166 9.52 15.60 -4.86
CA LEU A 166 8.77 14.49 -5.43
C LEU A 166 9.00 14.40 -6.93
N ALA A 167 9.18 13.20 -7.43
CA ALA A 167 9.19 12.95 -8.86
C ALA A 167 7.87 13.41 -9.50
N PRO A 168 7.89 13.93 -10.74
CA PRO A 168 6.65 14.24 -11.46
C PRO A 168 5.73 13.03 -11.50
N GLU A 169 4.43 13.25 -11.35
CA GLU A 169 3.47 12.17 -11.52
C GLU A 169 3.50 11.67 -12.97
N PRO A 170 3.54 10.35 -13.18
CA PRO A 170 3.44 9.81 -14.53
C PRO A 170 2.06 10.14 -15.11
N PRO A 171 1.97 10.37 -16.46
CA PRO A 171 0.72 10.74 -17.11
C PRO A 171 -0.36 9.65 -16.94
N PHE A 172 0.05 8.40 -16.78
CA PHE A 172 -0.85 7.27 -16.64
C PHE A 172 -0.54 6.47 -15.38
N ALA A 173 -1.59 5.96 -14.75
CA ALA A 173 -1.51 4.91 -13.75
C ALA A 173 -1.80 3.54 -14.40
N THR A 174 -1.15 2.50 -13.91
CA THR A 174 -1.33 1.12 -14.38
C THR A 174 -1.58 0.21 -13.21
N ALA A 175 -2.57 -0.67 -13.30
CA ALA A 175 -2.69 -1.78 -12.37
C ALA A 175 -1.48 -2.72 -12.52
N ALA A 176 -0.98 -3.25 -11.41
CA ALA A 176 -0.01 -4.34 -11.48
C ALA A 176 -0.67 -5.56 -12.14
N ASP A 177 0.07 -6.21 -13.03
CA ASP A 177 -0.40 -7.40 -13.74
C ASP A 177 -0.42 -8.60 -12.80
N ALA A 178 -1.54 -9.31 -12.71
CA ALA A 178 -1.69 -10.56 -11.96
C ALA A 178 -2.10 -11.68 -12.95
N PRO A 179 -1.15 -12.32 -13.63
CA PRO A 179 -1.42 -13.24 -14.73
C PRO A 179 -2.21 -14.49 -14.30
N ASP A 180 -2.09 -14.87 -13.03
CA ASP A 180 -2.78 -16.03 -12.47
C ASP A 180 -4.19 -15.68 -11.92
N ALA A 181 -4.57 -14.40 -11.93
CA ALA A 181 -5.88 -13.96 -11.47
C ALA A 181 -6.81 -13.74 -12.66
N ASP A 182 -7.82 -14.56 -12.81
CA ASP A 182 -8.87 -14.43 -13.85
C ASP A 182 -9.78 -13.19 -13.65
N GLY A 183 -9.29 -12.22 -12.89
CA GLY A 183 -9.99 -10.96 -12.60
C GLY A 183 -11.15 -11.08 -11.62
N ILE A 184 -11.33 -12.25 -11.03
CA ILE A 184 -12.28 -12.56 -9.97
C ILE A 184 -11.44 -13.01 -8.79
N TYR A 185 -11.78 -12.62 -7.57
CA TYR A 185 -11.09 -12.95 -6.33
C TYR A 185 -11.09 -14.48 -6.02
N ASP A 186 -10.56 -15.27 -6.94
CA ASP A 186 -10.62 -16.74 -6.88
C ASP A 186 -9.30 -17.38 -6.40
N LEU A 187 -8.24 -16.56 -6.25
CA LEU A 187 -6.93 -17.04 -5.82
C LEU A 187 -6.86 -17.09 -4.29
N ASP A 188 -6.74 -18.28 -3.73
CA ASP A 188 -6.36 -18.49 -2.34
C ASP A 188 -4.86 -18.78 -2.25
N GLY A 189 -4.17 -18.12 -1.29
CA GLY A 189 -2.76 -18.37 -1.02
C GLY A 189 -1.80 -17.36 -1.65
N PRO A 190 -0.49 -17.71 -1.71
CA PRO A 190 0.52 -16.83 -2.25
C PRO A 190 0.27 -16.47 -3.70
N THR A 191 0.40 -15.18 -4.02
CA THR A 191 0.13 -14.65 -5.36
C THR A 191 1.25 -13.72 -5.78
N THR A 192 1.57 -13.69 -7.07
CA THR A 192 2.58 -12.79 -7.63
C THR A 192 1.93 -11.76 -8.54
N VAL A 193 2.33 -10.49 -8.36
CA VAL A 193 1.97 -9.41 -9.28
C VAL A 193 3.22 -8.83 -9.92
N TYR A 194 3.06 -8.27 -11.12
CA TYR A 194 4.15 -7.72 -11.90
C TYR A 194 3.88 -6.28 -12.25
N ARG A 195 4.89 -5.42 -12.05
CA ARG A 195 4.86 -4.08 -12.61
C ARG A 195 5.07 -4.18 -14.12
N HIS A 196 4.21 -3.53 -14.87
CA HIS A 196 4.39 -3.48 -16.32
C HIS A 196 5.75 -2.87 -16.67
N LYS A 197 6.44 -3.47 -17.65
CA LYS A 197 7.83 -3.11 -18.04
C LYS A 197 8.04 -1.63 -18.39
N ASP A 198 7.01 -0.98 -18.91
CA ASP A 198 7.05 0.42 -19.35
C ASP A 198 6.38 1.37 -18.33
N SER A 199 5.93 0.85 -17.15
CA SER A 199 5.41 1.66 -16.06
C SER A 199 6.53 2.06 -15.09
N THR A 200 6.49 3.30 -14.60
CA THR A 200 7.32 3.76 -13.48
C THR A 200 6.79 3.19 -12.15
N LEU A 201 7.59 3.26 -11.08
CA LEU A 201 7.11 2.87 -9.75
C LEU A 201 5.94 3.76 -9.31
N SER A 202 6.02 5.07 -9.50
CA SER A 202 4.93 6.00 -9.18
C SER A 202 3.67 5.82 -10.04
N GLY A 203 3.78 5.10 -11.16
CA GLY A 203 2.64 4.77 -12.01
C GLY A 203 1.94 3.47 -11.64
N MET A 204 2.56 2.63 -10.82
CA MET A 204 2.01 1.32 -10.46
C MET A 204 1.01 1.42 -9.30
N VAL A 205 -0.11 0.70 -9.42
CA VAL A 205 -1.08 0.50 -8.34
C VAL A 205 -1.32 -0.99 -8.15
N ILE A 206 -1.21 -1.47 -6.91
CA ILE A 206 -1.54 -2.85 -6.56
C ILE A 206 -2.95 -2.87 -5.99
N PHE A 207 -3.83 -3.54 -6.69
CA PHE A 207 -5.23 -3.72 -6.29
C PHE A 207 -5.44 -5.04 -5.55
N PRO A 208 -6.56 -5.17 -4.80
CA PRO A 208 -7.01 -6.44 -4.27
C PRO A 208 -7.17 -7.49 -5.39
N ILE A 209 -6.68 -8.71 -5.14
CA ILE A 209 -6.73 -9.84 -6.10
C ILE A 209 -7.17 -11.15 -5.46
N THR A 210 -7.16 -11.25 -4.11
CA THR A 210 -7.62 -12.43 -3.38
C THR A 210 -8.92 -12.15 -2.61
N PRO A 211 -9.70 -13.19 -2.22
CA PRO A 211 -10.87 -13.02 -1.37
C PRO A 211 -10.58 -12.31 -0.05
N ALA A 212 -9.43 -12.58 0.56
CA ALA A 212 -8.98 -11.94 1.80
C ALA A 212 -8.77 -10.42 1.64
N GLN A 213 -8.37 -9.99 0.45
CA GLN A 213 -8.08 -8.59 0.10
C GLN A 213 -9.29 -7.83 -0.46
N ARG A 214 -10.44 -8.46 -0.64
CA ARG A 214 -11.58 -7.96 -1.44
C ARG A 214 -11.95 -6.49 -1.19
N ASN A 215 -11.85 -6.02 0.05
CA ASN A 215 -12.15 -4.63 0.43
C ASN A 215 -10.92 -3.77 0.60
N GLY A 216 -9.73 -4.33 0.48
CA GLY A 216 -8.50 -3.54 0.43
C GLY A 216 -7.24 -4.23 0.91
N LEU A 217 -6.13 -3.66 0.44
CA LEU A 217 -4.80 -3.81 1.01
C LEU A 217 -4.54 -2.54 1.83
N GLU A 218 -4.34 -2.70 3.13
CA GLU A 218 -4.26 -1.57 4.06
C GLU A 218 -2.89 -1.48 4.72
N ASP A 219 -2.41 -0.25 4.88
CA ASP A 219 -1.33 0.12 5.80
C ASP A 219 -0.03 -0.68 5.60
N LEU A 220 0.48 -0.69 4.36
CA LEU A 220 1.73 -1.37 4.02
C LEU A 220 2.91 -0.75 4.78
N ARG A 221 3.61 -1.57 5.58
CA ARG A 221 4.79 -1.23 6.38
C ARG A 221 6.02 -1.84 5.74
N LEU A 222 6.66 -1.10 4.84
CA LEU A 222 7.85 -1.54 4.12
C LEU A 222 9.12 -1.40 4.96
N THR A 223 10.00 -2.39 4.85
CA THR A 223 11.39 -2.31 5.27
C THR A 223 12.32 -2.74 4.15
N HIS A 224 13.50 -2.12 4.06
CA HIS A 224 14.60 -2.58 3.24
C HIS A 224 15.39 -3.58 4.07
N PHE A 225 15.09 -4.87 3.88
CA PHE A 225 15.60 -5.96 4.70
C PHE A 225 17.00 -6.37 4.26
N HIS A 226 17.92 -6.48 5.22
CA HIS A 226 19.31 -6.90 5.03
C HIS A 226 19.49 -8.32 5.58
N HIS A 227 19.78 -9.26 4.68
CA HIS A 227 20.06 -10.65 5.05
C HIS A 227 21.49 -10.85 5.56
N ASP A 228 21.71 -11.91 6.33
CA ASP A 228 23.03 -12.25 6.89
C ASP A 228 24.07 -12.57 5.82
N ASP A 229 23.64 -12.98 4.63
CA ASP A 229 24.51 -13.23 3.45
C ASP A 229 24.87 -11.94 2.67
N GLY A 230 24.43 -10.79 3.15
CA GLY A 230 24.64 -9.49 2.52
C GLY A 230 23.64 -9.15 1.39
N SER A 231 22.76 -10.05 1.02
CA SER A 231 21.69 -9.76 0.07
C SER A 231 20.61 -8.85 0.71
N LYS A 232 19.88 -8.15 -0.15
CA LYS A 232 18.84 -7.21 0.29
C LYS A 232 17.56 -7.41 -0.51
N GLU A 233 16.43 -7.19 0.14
CA GLU A 233 15.13 -7.15 -0.50
C GLU A 233 14.20 -6.18 0.25
N TYR A 234 13.07 -5.86 -0.33
CA TYR A 234 12.01 -5.13 0.34
C TYR A 234 10.99 -6.12 0.86
N ILE A 235 10.75 -6.07 2.16
CA ILE A 235 9.70 -6.86 2.82
C ILE A 235 8.75 -5.88 3.48
N GLY A 236 7.46 -6.07 3.30
CA GLY A 236 6.45 -5.26 3.98
C GLY A 236 5.34 -6.13 4.51
N THR A 237 4.76 -5.73 5.62
CA THR A 237 3.53 -6.30 6.14
C THR A 237 2.38 -5.39 5.81
N TYR A 238 1.23 -5.94 5.47
CA TYR A 238 0.01 -5.18 5.26
C TYR A 238 -1.20 -5.96 5.77
N THR A 239 -2.32 -5.27 5.89
CA THR A 239 -3.59 -5.89 6.27
C THR A 239 -4.41 -6.14 5.02
N ALA A 240 -4.72 -7.41 4.76
CA ALA A 240 -5.77 -7.81 3.83
C ALA A 240 -7.12 -7.71 4.54
N TYR A 241 -8.05 -6.97 3.93
CA TYR A 241 -9.39 -6.77 4.47
C TYR A 241 -10.45 -7.31 3.51
N SER A 242 -11.25 -8.27 3.99
CA SER A 242 -12.30 -8.91 3.18
C SER A 242 -13.68 -8.23 3.30
N GLY A 243 -13.79 -7.18 4.13
CA GLY A 243 -15.06 -6.57 4.53
C GLY A 243 -15.67 -7.20 5.79
N ARG A 244 -15.17 -8.35 6.23
CA ARG A 244 -15.60 -9.05 7.45
C ARG A 244 -14.42 -9.41 8.35
N GLU A 245 -13.35 -9.87 7.74
CA GLU A 245 -12.16 -10.38 8.43
C GLU A 245 -10.93 -9.59 8.02
N ILE A 246 -9.94 -9.57 8.89
CA ILE A 246 -8.62 -9.02 8.65
C ILE A 246 -7.59 -10.13 8.76
N GLN A 247 -6.59 -10.09 7.89
CA GLN A 247 -5.46 -11.01 7.88
C GLN A 247 -4.19 -10.21 7.61
N SER A 248 -3.12 -10.54 8.32
CA SER A 248 -1.80 -10.00 7.97
C SER A 248 -1.21 -10.77 6.81
N GLU A 249 -0.65 -10.04 5.86
CA GLU A 249 0.05 -10.60 4.70
C GLU A 249 1.40 -9.91 4.52
N LEU A 250 2.33 -10.60 3.83
CA LEU A 250 3.63 -10.08 3.43
C LEU A 250 3.63 -9.67 1.97
N MET A 251 4.29 -8.56 1.69
CA MET A 251 4.77 -8.18 0.37
C MET A 251 6.28 -8.40 0.32
N ARG A 252 6.79 -9.10 -0.69
CA ARG A 252 8.23 -9.30 -0.90
C ARG A 252 8.62 -8.94 -2.32
N THR A 253 9.72 -8.20 -2.45
CA THR A 253 10.26 -7.84 -3.78
C THR A 253 11.71 -7.40 -3.68
N LYS A 254 12.48 -7.60 -4.75
CA LYS A 254 13.86 -7.09 -4.86
C LYS A 254 13.93 -5.70 -5.49
N ASP A 255 13.04 -5.40 -6.44
CA ASP A 255 13.12 -4.22 -7.29
C ASP A 255 11.74 -3.66 -7.72
N PHE A 256 10.67 -4.14 -7.12
CA PHE A 256 9.28 -3.80 -7.46
C PHE A 256 8.88 -4.12 -8.91
N ARG A 257 9.60 -5.01 -9.60
CA ARG A 257 9.18 -5.56 -10.89
C ARG A 257 8.32 -6.80 -10.73
N LYS A 258 8.77 -7.68 -9.86
CA LYS A 258 8.03 -8.86 -9.39
C LYS A 258 7.77 -8.68 -7.91
N ILE A 259 6.53 -8.84 -7.49
CA ILE A 259 6.08 -8.63 -6.12
C ILE A 259 5.28 -9.86 -5.70
N ASP A 260 5.77 -10.55 -4.69
CA ASP A 260 5.09 -11.69 -4.10
C ASP A 260 4.24 -11.21 -2.92
N LEU A 261 2.94 -11.56 -2.91
CA LEU A 261 1.96 -11.32 -1.86
C LEU A 261 1.70 -12.64 -1.17
N ILE A 262 2.01 -12.75 0.12
CA ILE A 262 2.08 -14.01 0.84
C ILE A 262 1.24 -13.92 2.10
N PRO A 263 0.16 -14.71 2.27
CA PRO A 263 -0.56 -14.81 3.52
C PRO A 263 0.36 -15.24 4.66
N MET A 264 0.33 -14.53 5.78
CA MET A 264 1.09 -14.90 6.96
C MET A 264 0.39 -16.03 7.72
N ARG A 265 1.19 -16.89 8.35
CA ARG A 265 0.77 -18.06 9.13
C ARG A 265 1.04 -17.84 10.62
N GLY A 266 0.42 -18.66 11.46
CA GLY A 266 0.60 -18.65 12.91
C GLY A 266 -0.49 -17.86 13.65
N SER A 267 -0.48 -17.95 14.97
CA SER A 267 -1.53 -17.39 15.83
C SER A 267 -1.53 -15.86 15.83
N ALA A 268 -0.37 -15.21 15.65
CA ALA A 268 -0.23 -13.77 15.62
C ALA A 268 -0.67 -13.13 14.29
N ALA A 269 -0.79 -13.90 13.21
CA ALA A 269 -1.13 -13.38 11.86
C ALA A 269 -2.59 -12.92 11.72
N ARG A 270 -3.41 -13.07 12.75
CA ARG A 270 -4.86 -12.79 12.73
C ARG A 270 -5.22 -11.35 13.07
N ASN A 271 -4.25 -10.51 13.40
CA ASN A 271 -4.47 -9.11 13.72
C ASN A 271 -3.71 -8.22 12.71
N LYS A 272 -3.91 -6.92 12.78
CA LYS A 272 -3.23 -5.92 11.96
C LYS A 272 -2.13 -5.20 12.73
N GLY A 273 -1.27 -4.49 12.00
CA GLY A 273 -0.26 -3.63 12.63
C GLY A 273 1.03 -4.37 12.98
N MET A 274 1.39 -5.40 12.23
CA MET A 274 2.70 -6.04 12.36
C MET A 274 3.77 -5.23 11.63
N ALA A 275 5.00 -5.17 12.17
CA ALA A 275 6.13 -4.45 11.58
C ALA A 275 7.44 -5.20 11.78
N LEU A 276 8.08 -5.56 10.67
CA LEU A 276 9.29 -6.37 10.64
C LEU A 276 10.53 -5.50 10.91
N PHE A 277 11.47 -6.00 11.72
CA PHE A 277 12.80 -5.40 11.84
C PHE A 277 13.56 -5.47 10.51
N PRO A 278 14.47 -4.50 10.22
CA PRO A 278 15.16 -4.43 8.94
C PRO A 278 16.28 -5.48 8.75
N ARG A 279 16.55 -6.28 9.76
CA ARG A 279 17.46 -7.42 9.76
C ARG A 279 17.13 -8.38 10.89
N LYS A 280 17.72 -9.57 10.87
CA LYS A 280 17.67 -10.50 12.01
C LYS A 280 18.39 -9.92 13.23
N VAL A 281 17.87 -10.24 14.42
CA VAL A 281 18.50 -9.98 15.69
C VAL A 281 18.69 -11.33 16.41
N GLY A 282 19.89 -11.61 16.86
CA GLY A 282 20.22 -12.91 17.43
C GLY A 282 20.00 -14.11 16.48
N GLY A 283 20.07 -13.88 15.16
CA GLY A 283 19.86 -14.90 14.13
C GLY A 283 18.39 -15.19 13.78
N ARG A 284 17.43 -14.50 14.43
CA ARG A 284 15.98 -14.69 14.23
C ARG A 284 15.35 -13.45 13.56
N TYR A 285 14.28 -13.66 12.80
CA TYR A 285 13.41 -12.58 12.38
C TYR A 285 12.69 -12.04 13.61
N MET A 286 12.58 -10.71 13.71
CA MET A 286 11.90 -10.03 14.80
C MET A 286 10.79 -9.16 14.24
N MET A 287 9.67 -9.07 14.98
CA MET A 287 8.51 -8.28 14.55
C MET A 287 7.83 -7.64 15.76
N ILE A 288 7.33 -6.43 15.57
CA ILE A 288 6.43 -5.77 16.52
C ILE A 288 4.99 -6.06 16.10
N GLY A 289 4.22 -6.66 16.96
CA GLY A 289 2.82 -7.00 16.71
C GLY A 289 1.86 -6.36 17.74
N ARG A 290 0.56 -6.55 17.51
CA ARG A 290 -0.52 -6.04 18.35
C ARG A 290 -1.63 -7.08 18.48
N GLN A 291 -1.33 -8.23 19.07
CA GLN A 291 -2.21 -9.41 19.08
C GLN A 291 -3.54 -9.19 19.79
N ASP A 292 -3.56 -8.44 20.91
CA ASP A 292 -4.77 -8.14 21.69
C ASP A 292 -5.50 -6.84 21.27
N GLY A 293 -4.93 -6.12 20.28
CA GLY A 293 -5.50 -4.87 19.79
C GLY A 293 -5.23 -3.65 20.68
N GLN A 294 -4.61 -3.81 21.86
CA GLN A 294 -4.35 -2.73 22.80
C GLN A 294 -2.86 -2.51 23.07
N ASN A 295 -2.09 -3.58 23.19
CA ASN A 295 -0.69 -3.56 23.60
C ASN A 295 0.24 -3.88 22.43
N LEU A 296 1.54 -3.58 22.59
CA LEU A 296 2.59 -4.01 21.67
C LEU A 296 3.27 -5.27 22.19
N PHE A 297 3.56 -6.18 21.28
CA PHE A 297 4.24 -7.45 21.53
C PHE A 297 5.49 -7.54 20.65
N LEU A 298 6.52 -8.16 21.18
CA LEU A 298 7.71 -8.56 20.45
C LEU A 298 7.57 -10.03 20.08
N LEU A 299 7.70 -10.31 18.78
CA LEU A 299 7.65 -11.65 18.22
C LEU A 299 8.99 -11.99 17.60
N ASP A 300 9.35 -13.28 17.63
CA ASP A 300 10.49 -13.80 16.94
C ASP A 300 10.15 -15.09 16.18
N SER A 301 10.83 -15.34 15.07
CA SER A 301 10.61 -16.52 14.23
C SER A 301 11.84 -16.91 13.43
N ASP A 302 11.92 -18.19 13.07
CA ASP A 302 12.90 -18.70 12.09
C ASP A 302 12.43 -18.49 10.65
N GLU A 303 11.12 -18.33 10.43
CA GLU A 303 10.47 -18.15 9.15
C GLU A 303 9.81 -16.77 9.05
N VAL A 304 10.03 -16.05 7.94
CA VAL A 304 9.54 -14.68 7.78
C VAL A 304 8.01 -14.57 7.62
N ASP A 305 7.35 -15.66 7.24
CA ASP A 305 5.90 -15.72 7.01
C ASP A 305 5.13 -16.52 8.09
N HIS A 306 5.80 -16.99 9.16
CA HIS A 306 5.16 -17.72 10.26
C HIS A 306 5.42 -17.04 11.61
N TRP A 307 4.35 -16.64 12.29
CA TRP A 307 4.41 -15.86 13.54
C TRP A 307 3.40 -16.37 14.55
N ASP A 308 3.90 -16.92 15.63
CA ASP A 308 3.11 -17.31 16.78
C ASP A 308 3.11 -16.22 17.87
N ASP A 309 2.50 -16.50 19.02
CA ASP A 309 2.35 -15.53 20.09
C ASP A 309 3.70 -14.98 20.56
N GLY A 310 3.76 -13.66 20.73
CA GLY A 310 4.93 -12.94 21.19
C GLY A 310 4.84 -12.56 22.66
N GLU A 311 5.94 -12.01 23.16
CA GLU A 311 6.02 -11.48 24.53
C GLU A 311 5.49 -10.04 24.57
N LEU A 312 4.81 -9.69 25.68
CA LEU A 312 4.34 -8.33 25.92
C LEU A 312 5.53 -7.36 26.00
N LEU A 313 5.58 -6.40 25.09
CA LEU A 313 6.65 -5.40 25.03
C LEU A 313 6.25 -4.09 25.71
N LEU A 314 5.10 -3.52 25.34
CA LEU A 314 4.65 -2.21 25.82
C LEU A 314 3.14 -2.20 26.06
N GLN A 315 2.75 -1.49 27.12
CA GLN A 315 1.36 -1.16 27.42
C GLN A 315 1.14 0.35 27.38
N PRO A 316 -0.11 0.81 27.17
CA PRO A 316 -0.48 2.21 27.38
C PRO A 316 -0.14 2.69 28.78
N VAL A 317 0.54 3.83 28.90
CA VAL A 317 0.92 4.45 30.18
C VAL A 317 0.47 5.88 30.28
N TYR A 318 0.48 6.62 29.14
CA TYR A 318 0.18 8.04 29.13
C TYR A 318 -1.24 8.32 28.63
N PRO A 319 -1.89 9.43 29.05
CA PRO A 319 -3.27 9.73 28.66
C PRO A 319 -3.54 9.75 27.17
N TRP A 320 -2.53 10.10 26.36
CA TRP A 320 -2.67 10.14 24.90
C TRP A 320 -2.67 8.76 24.23
N GLU A 321 -2.44 7.67 24.98
CA GLU A 321 -2.41 6.29 24.51
C GLU A 321 -3.32 5.34 25.29
N PHE A 322 -4.13 5.81 26.25
CA PHE A 322 -4.89 4.96 27.17
C PHE A 322 -5.87 4.00 26.49
N ILE A 323 -6.37 4.32 25.30
CA ILE A 323 -7.26 3.41 24.57
C ILE A 323 -6.45 2.27 23.96
N GLN A 324 -5.33 2.58 23.32
CA GLN A 324 -4.41 1.61 22.72
C GLN A 324 -3.08 2.25 22.36
N ILE A 325 -2.04 1.43 22.28
CA ILE A 325 -0.76 1.72 21.65
C ILE A 325 -0.54 0.79 20.47
N GLY A 326 0.13 1.26 19.42
CA GLY A 326 0.51 0.47 18.25
C GLY A 326 1.82 0.98 17.66
N ASN A 327 2.45 0.20 16.76
CA ASN A 327 3.61 0.67 16.02
C ASN A 327 3.21 1.56 14.84
N CYS A 328 4.13 2.39 14.42
CA CYS A 328 4.05 3.22 13.22
C CYS A 328 5.02 2.76 12.12
N GLY A 329 5.21 1.44 12.00
CA GLY A 329 6.07 0.82 11.00
C GLY A 329 7.29 0.13 11.58
N PRO A 330 8.21 -0.31 10.71
CA PRO A 330 9.44 -0.99 11.09
C PRO A 330 10.31 -0.16 12.04
N PRO A 331 10.96 -0.81 13.05
CA PRO A 331 11.97 -0.13 13.86
C PRO A 331 13.15 0.34 13.00
N ILE A 332 13.73 1.46 13.38
CA ILE A 332 14.87 2.09 12.69
C ILE A 332 16.12 1.83 13.52
N GLU A 333 17.14 1.26 12.90
CA GLU A 333 18.41 1.00 13.57
C GLU A 333 19.21 2.30 13.75
N LEU A 334 19.53 2.62 15.00
CA LEU A 334 20.43 3.70 15.41
C LEU A 334 21.65 3.12 16.12
N ASP A 335 22.64 3.94 16.39
CA ASP A 335 23.79 3.54 17.21
C ASP A 335 23.35 3.28 18.66
N GLU A 336 22.38 4.04 19.14
CA GLU A 336 21.82 3.98 20.48
C GLU A 336 20.87 2.81 20.72
N GLY A 337 20.31 2.20 19.66
CA GLY A 337 19.33 1.12 19.74
C GLY A 337 18.33 1.13 18.59
N TRP A 338 17.18 0.48 18.80
CA TRP A 338 16.09 0.46 17.85
C TRP A 338 15.09 1.59 18.16
N LEU A 339 15.03 2.59 17.30
CA LEU A 339 13.99 3.62 17.37
C LEU A 339 12.68 3.07 16.78
N LEU A 340 11.69 2.86 17.64
CA LEU A 340 10.35 2.46 17.25
C LEU A 340 9.41 3.65 17.37
N LEU A 341 8.84 4.11 16.26
CA LEU A 341 7.73 5.05 16.28
C LEU A 341 6.45 4.32 16.70
N THR A 342 5.70 4.93 17.60
CA THR A 342 4.43 4.40 18.09
C THR A 342 3.29 5.36 17.83
N HIS A 343 2.07 4.84 17.71
CA HIS A 343 0.89 5.67 17.83
C HIS A 343 0.14 5.33 19.10
N GLY A 344 -0.40 6.34 19.72
CA GLY A 344 -1.33 6.21 20.82
C GLY A 344 -2.69 6.75 20.46
N VAL A 345 -3.73 6.18 21.05
CA VAL A 345 -5.10 6.65 20.91
C VAL A 345 -5.60 7.13 22.27
N GLY A 346 -5.83 8.40 22.37
CA GLY A 346 -6.33 9.08 23.55
C GLY A 346 -7.81 9.44 23.49
N ALA A 347 -8.22 10.31 24.41
CA ALA A 347 -9.60 10.79 24.49
C ALA A 347 -10.09 11.36 23.15
N MET A 348 -11.38 11.21 22.87
CA MET A 348 -12.02 11.59 21.61
C MET A 348 -11.40 10.91 20.39
N ARG A 349 -10.80 9.70 20.58
CA ARG A 349 -10.13 8.93 19.52
C ARG A 349 -9.05 9.74 18.80
N LYS A 350 -8.35 10.61 19.52
CA LYS A 350 -7.25 11.39 18.98
C LYS A 350 -6.02 10.50 18.83
N TYR A 351 -5.56 10.32 17.60
CA TYR A 351 -4.32 9.62 17.29
C TYR A 351 -3.14 10.58 17.37
N SER A 352 -2.07 10.12 17.99
CA SER A 352 -0.81 10.84 18.14
C SER A 352 0.36 9.91 17.96
N ILE A 353 1.50 10.42 17.49
CA ILE A 353 2.72 9.65 17.29
C ILE A 353 3.69 9.94 18.44
N GLY A 354 4.28 8.90 19.02
CA GLY A 354 5.37 8.94 19.99
C GLY A 354 6.56 8.12 19.53
N ALA A 355 7.56 7.99 20.38
CA ALA A 355 8.76 7.21 20.10
C ALA A 355 9.21 6.41 21.30
N VAL A 356 9.83 5.28 21.01
CA VAL A 356 10.39 4.33 21.97
C VAL A 356 11.79 3.95 21.50
N LEU A 357 12.73 3.80 22.41
CA LEU A 357 14.05 3.25 22.14
C LEU A 357 14.18 1.89 22.82
N LEU A 358 14.51 0.86 22.03
CA LEU A 358 14.75 -0.49 22.50
C LEU A 358 16.25 -0.80 22.41
N ASP A 359 16.70 -1.72 23.27
CA ASP A 359 18.10 -2.16 23.25
C ASP A 359 18.47 -2.80 21.89
N LYS A 360 19.67 -2.55 21.43
CA LYS A 360 20.14 -2.96 20.10
C LYS A 360 20.30 -4.48 19.96
N ASP A 361 20.80 -5.12 21.02
CA ASP A 361 21.10 -6.55 21.04
C ASP A 361 19.92 -7.37 21.59
N ASP A 362 19.12 -6.76 22.45
CA ASP A 362 17.95 -7.39 23.08
C ASP A 362 16.72 -6.46 22.99
N PRO A 363 16.01 -6.46 21.88
CA PRO A 363 14.86 -5.56 21.67
C PRO A 363 13.68 -5.75 22.64
N SER A 364 13.72 -6.77 23.51
CA SER A 364 12.76 -6.91 24.61
C SER A 364 12.97 -5.86 25.72
N LYS A 365 14.15 -5.24 25.76
CA LYS A 365 14.49 -4.22 26.74
C LYS A 365 14.14 -2.83 26.28
N LEU A 366 13.25 -2.19 27.02
CA LEU A 366 12.93 -0.77 26.87
C LEU A 366 14.06 0.09 27.47
N LEU A 367 14.69 0.94 26.64
CA LEU A 367 15.67 1.93 27.12
C LEU A 367 15.01 3.25 27.51
N GLY A 368 13.88 3.59 26.87
CA GLY A 368 13.10 4.77 27.21
C GLY A 368 11.98 5.01 26.20
N ARG A 369 11.11 5.98 26.53
CA ARG A 369 9.98 6.39 25.67
C ARG A 369 9.63 7.86 25.88
N THR A 370 9.01 8.48 24.88
CA THR A 370 8.51 9.84 24.99
C THR A 370 7.28 9.89 25.90
N ARG A 371 7.25 10.86 26.85
CA ARG A 371 6.08 11.06 27.75
C ARG A 371 4.95 11.77 27.03
N GLU A 372 5.29 12.72 26.19
CA GLU A 372 4.36 13.48 25.36
C GLU A 372 4.47 12.99 23.90
N PRO A 373 3.40 13.09 23.10
CA PRO A 373 3.51 12.75 21.70
C PRO A 373 4.46 13.73 20.98
N ILE A 374 5.28 13.18 20.10
CA ILE A 374 6.14 13.97 19.23
C ILE A 374 5.34 14.70 18.15
N LEU A 375 4.24 14.07 17.69
CA LEU A 375 3.34 14.62 16.68
C LEU A 375 1.88 14.30 17.04
N ALA A 376 1.02 15.32 16.93
CA ALA A 376 -0.42 15.20 17.12
C ALA A 376 -1.14 16.13 16.14
N ALA A 377 -2.39 15.78 15.79
CA ALA A 377 -3.20 16.61 14.91
C ALA A 377 -3.34 18.05 15.48
N SER A 378 -2.95 19.05 14.69
CA SER A 378 -3.14 20.46 14.98
C SER A 378 -4.57 20.91 14.69
N HIS A 379 -4.90 22.17 14.98
CA HIS A 379 -6.22 22.73 14.61
C HIS A 379 -6.48 22.71 13.10
N HIS A 380 -5.44 22.83 12.29
CA HIS A 380 -5.52 22.79 10.81
C HIS A 380 -5.61 21.37 10.24
N ASP A 381 -5.32 20.35 11.05
CA ASP A 381 -5.29 18.94 10.63
C ASP A 381 -6.53 18.16 11.10
N ARG A 382 -7.61 18.86 11.48
CA ARG A 382 -8.84 18.23 12.01
C ARG A 382 -9.87 17.89 10.96
N GLU A 383 -9.75 18.44 9.77
CA GLU A 383 -10.70 18.24 8.68
C GLU A 383 -10.20 17.14 7.75
N GLY A 384 -11.05 16.15 7.47
CA GLY A 384 -10.74 15.05 6.59
C GLY A 384 -11.69 13.88 6.76
N TYR A 385 -11.31 12.72 6.22
CA TYR A 385 -12.11 11.50 6.25
C TYR A 385 -12.32 10.96 7.67
N VAL A 386 -11.26 10.99 8.51
CA VAL A 386 -11.35 10.69 9.95
C VAL A 386 -10.64 11.81 10.73
N PRO A 387 -11.40 12.71 11.40
CA PRO A 387 -10.81 13.81 12.15
C PRO A 387 -9.86 13.39 13.27
N ASN A 388 -8.89 14.25 13.59
CA ASN A 388 -7.94 14.09 14.71
C ASN A 388 -7.02 12.87 14.60
N VAL A 389 -6.68 12.44 13.39
CA VAL A 389 -5.74 11.35 13.14
C VAL A 389 -4.45 11.89 12.53
N VAL A 390 -3.31 11.55 13.14
CA VAL A 390 -1.99 11.55 12.51
C VAL A 390 -1.44 10.13 12.61
N TYR A 391 -0.93 9.58 11.49
CA TYR A 391 -0.52 8.19 11.42
C TYR A 391 0.55 7.96 10.36
N THR A 392 1.49 7.05 10.61
CA THR A 392 2.46 6.61 9.61
C THR A 392 2.62 5.08 9.64
N CYS A 393 3.07 4.52 8.53
CA CYS A 393 3.43 3.12 8.36
C CYS A 393 4.95 2.93 8.22
N GLY A 394 5.75 3.99 8.32
CA GLY A 394 7.20 3.91 8.31
C GLY A 394 7.86 5.26 8.08
N ALA A 395 9.01 5.43 8.70
CA ALA A 395 9.89 6.58 8.54
C ALA A 395 11.30 6.11 8.15
N LEU A 396 12.17 7.03 7.77
CA LEU A 396 13.50 6.70 7.24
C LEU A 396 14.55 7.63 7.85
N LYS A 397 15.64 7.04 8.34
CA LYS A 397 16.83 7.78 8.72
C LYS A 397 17.61 8.22 7.48
N HIS A 398 17.91 9.49 7.36
CA HIS A 398 18.85 10.04 6.40
C HIS A 398 19.82 10.99 7.12
N GLU A 399 21.08 10.58 7.21
CA GLU A 399 22.11 11.22 8.02
C GLU A 399 21.67 11.37 9.50
N ASP A 400 21.58 12.57 10.03
CA ASP A 400 21.14 12.90 11.39
C ASP A 400 19.62 13.24 11.49
N GLN A 401 18.90 13.12 10.37
CA GLN A 401 17.48 13.41 10.27
C GLN A 401 16.64 12.15 10.18
N LEU A 402 15.47 12.19 10.81
CA LEU A 402 14.39 11.27 10.58
C LEU A 402 13.40 11.90 9.59
N PHE A 403 13.34 11.39 8.37
CA PHE A 403 12.28 11.73 7.43
C PHE A 403 11.01 10.99 7.80
N LEU A 404 9.97 11.73 8.15
CA LEU A 404 8.68 11.22 8.64
C LEU A 404 7.55 11.67 7.71
N PRO A 405 7.17 10.85 6.71
CA PRO A 405 5.89 11.03 6.02
C PRO A 405 4.76 10.54 6.92
N TYR A 406 3.65 11.28 7.01
CA TYR A 406 2.51 10.88 7.86
C TYR A 406 1.17 11.28 7.25
N GLY A 407 0.17 10.44 7.51
CA GLY A 407 -1.22 10.71 7.15
C GLY A 407 -1.85 11.71 8.09
N VAL A 408 -2.72 12.57 7.54
CA VAL A 408 -3.47 13.58 8.27
C VAL A 408 -4.95 13.38 8.00
N ALA A 409 -5.72 13.21 9.08
CA ALA A 409 -7.17 13.05 9.08
C ALA A 409 -7.66 11.96 8.10
N ASP A 410 -6.86 10.91 7.89
CA ASP A 410 -7.08 9.81 6.93
C ASP A 410 -7.46 10.29 5.51
N SER A 411 -6.94 11.44 5.09
CA SER A 411 -7.30 12.06 3.79
C SER A 411 -6.10 12.51 2.96
N SER A 412 -5.01 12.90 3.60
CA SER A 412 -3.83 13.46 2.95
C SER A 412 -2.55 13.02 3.63
N VAL A 413 -1.40 13.27 2.99
CA VAL A 413 -0.08 12.98 3.54
C VAL A 413 0.70 14.28 3.68
N ALA A 414 1.32 14.46 4.85
CA ALA A 414 2.25 15.53 5.19
C ALA A 414 3.63 14.94 5.48
N PHE A 415 4.63 15.80 5.65
CA PHE A 415 6.02 15.41 5.83
C PHE A 415 6.67 16.22 6.93
N ALA A 416 7.61 15.59 7.63
CA ALA A 416 8.48 16.27 8.59
C ALA A 416 9.90 15.72 8.50
N PHE A 417 10.88 16.60 8.82
CA PHE A 417 12.28 16.21 9.05
C PHE A 417 12.60 16.50 10.52
N VAL A 418 12.92 15.46 11.27
CA VAL A 418 13.13 15.55 12.71
C VAL A 418 14.57 15.25 13.03
N PRO A 419 15.33 16.17 13.67
CA PRO A 419 16.67 15.86 14.12
C PRO A 419 16.67 14.71 15.12
N ILE A 420 17.39 13.63 14.82
CA ILE A 420 17.38 12.39 15.64
C ILE A 420 17.89 12.69 17.05
N GLY A 421 18.93 13.51 17.19
CA GLY A 421 19.44 13.89 18.50
C GLY A 421 18.41 14.61 19.38
N GLU A 422 17.56 15.46 18.78
CA GLU A 422 16.48 16.12 19.51
C GLU A 422 15.36 15.15 19.89
N LEU A 423 15.01 14.24 18.98
CA LEU A 423 14.05 13.18 19.27
C LEU A 423 14.53 12.30 20.45
N LEU A 424 15.78 11.85 20.42
CA LEU A 424 16.36 11.04 21.47
C LEU A 424 16.40 11.76 22.82
N SER A 425 16.60 13.08 22.84
CA SER A 425 16.58 13.89 24.07
C SER A 425 15.22 13.92 24.77
N GLN A 426 14.13 13.60 24.06
CA GLN A 426 12.77 13.51 24.62
C GLN A 426 12.43 12.11 25.14
N ILE A 427 13.28 11.12 24.90
CA ILE A 427 13.14 9.76 25.37
C ILE A 427 13.71 9.66 26.79
N VAL A 428 12.89 9.27 27.77
CA VAL A 428 13.21 9.21 29.18
C VAL A 428 12.81 7.87 29.80
#